data_2818eb0e8a8c8e11ee7983f5b61e638b
#
_entry.id   2818eb0e8a8c8e11ee7983f5b61e638b
#
_cell.length_a   1.000
_cell.length_b   1.000
_cell.length_c   1.000
_cell.angle_alpha   90.00
_cell.angle_beta   90.00
_cell.angle_gamma   90.00
#
_symmetry.space_group_name_H-M   'P 1'
#
loop_
_entity.id
_entity.type
_entity.pdbx_description
1 polymer ?
#
loop_
_entity_poly.entity_id
_entity_poly.type
_entity_poly.pdbx_seq_one_letter_code
_entity_poly.pdbx_strand_id
1 'polypeptide(L)'
;MHKLVLASKSKVRHEILLKYNIECIVEHSNVNEEPIKESLLAEGATPEIISKNLAELKANKVSQKLFDQLILGADSVIDLNGELISKPENRDEAFNILKKLNGKTHRLISSVCISKNGSMVWHYTDKASLTMKEFSDKDLKEYLSKITDEAL
;
A
#
# COMPACT_ATOMS: atom_id res chain seq x y z
N MET A 1 16.03 22.31 10.79
CA MET A 1 14.85 21.85 10.02
C MET A 1 14.88 20.33 9.96
N HIS A 2 13.82 19.69 10.44
CA HIS A 2 13.75 18.24 10.46
C HIS A 2 13.25 17.74 9.10
N LYS A 3 13.97 16.79 8.50
CA LYS A 3 13.51 16.10 7.30
C LYS A 3 12.46 15.08 7.67
N LEU A 4 11.47 14.92 6.81
CA LEU A 4 10.50 13.85 6.94
C LEU A 4 11.18 12.51 6.69
N VAL A 5 10.86 11.50 7.49
CA VAL A 5 11.36 10.13 7.28
C VAL A 5 10.24 9.30 6.67
N LEU A 6 10.50 8.69 5.53
CA LEU A 6 9.55 7.80 4.86
C LEU A 6 9.82 6.35 5.25
N ALA A 7 8.89 5.76 6.00
CA ALA A 7 8.98 4.38 6.47
C ALA A 7 8.42 3.41 5.41
N SER A 8 9.08 3.34 4.24
CA SER A 8 8.58 2.55 3.13
C SER A 8 9.72 2.07 2.23
N LYS A 9 9.53 0.91 1.60
CA LYS A 9 10.40 0.39 0.55
C LYS A 9 9.97 0.89 -0.84
N SER A 10 8.83 1.55 -0.95
CA SER A 10 8.25 1.97 -2.23
C SER A 10 9.04 3.10 -2.88
N LYS A 11 9.64 2.82 -4.01
CA LYS A 11 10.29 3.84 -4.84
C LYS A 11 9.29 4.86 -5.35
N VAL A 12 8.09 4.42 -5.69
CA VAL A 12 7.01 5.27 -6.20
C VAL A 12 6.61 6.33 -5.17
N ARG A 13 6.45 5.94 -3.90
CA ARG A 13 6.12 6.88 -2.83
C ARG A 13 7.21 7.93 -2.63
N HIS A 14 8.47 7.49 -2.67
CA HIS A 14 9.60 8.41 -2.57
C HIS A 14 9.64 9.39 -3.75
N GLU A 15 9.43 8.90 -4.96
CA GLU A 15 9.38 9.72 -6.16
C GLU A 15 8.25 10.75 -6.13
N ILE A 16 7.08 10.36 -5.61
CA ILE A 16 5.95 11.28 -5.45
C ILE A 16 6.31 12.44 -4.52
N LEU A 17 6.93 12.15 -3.38
CA LEU A 17 7.36 13.19 -2.45
C LEU A 17 8.39 14.13 -3.09
N LEU A 18 9.37 13.58 -3.79
CA LEU A 18 10.37 14.39 -4.50
C LEU A 18 9.75 15.28 -5.58
N LYS A 19 8.75 14.77 -6.29
CA LYS A 19 8.03 15.53 -7.31
C LYS A 19 7.39 16.80 -6.76
N TYR A 20 6.93 16.75 -5.51
CA TYR A 20 6.33 17.89 -4.83
C TYR A 20 7.32 18.64 -3.95
N ASN A 21 8.63 18.46 -4.20
CA ASN A 21 9.71 19.13 -3.48
C ASN A 21 9.73 18.84 -1.98
N ILE A 22 9.27 17.66 -1.58
CA ILE A 22 9.32 17.22 -0.20
C ILE A 22 10.56 16.33 -0.03
N GLU A 23 11.58 16.85 0.64
CA GLU A 23 12.76 16.07 0.96
C GLU A 23 12.47 15.10 2.08
N CYS A 24 12.89 13.85 1.90
CA CYS A 24 12.71 12.83 2.93
C CYS A 24 13.89 11.86 2.95
N ILE A 25 14.11 11.28 4.13
CA ILE A 25 15.05 10.17 4.31
C ILE A 25 14.21 8.89 4.26
N VAL A 26 14.69 7.88 3.54
CA VAL A 26 14.01 6.58 3.48
C VAL A 26 14.57 5.65 4.55
N GLU A 27 13.69 5.11 5.38
CA GLU A 27 14.02 4.11 6.39
C GLU A 27 13.01 2.98 6.30
N HIS A 28 13.46 1.76 6.03
CA HIS A 28 12.55 0.63 5.87
C HIS A 28 11.98 0.21 7.23
N SER A 29 10.66 0.03 7.30
CA SER A 29 9.99 -0.37 8.54
C SER A 29 10.23 -1.83 8.90
N ASN A 30 10.46 -2.68 7.90
CA ASN A 30 10.65 -4.13 8.07
C ASN A 30 9.50 -4.81 8.84
N VAL A 31 8.28 -4.35 8.63
CA VAL A 31 7.08 -4.96 9.19
C VAL A 31 6.74 -6.21 8.38
N ASN A 32 6.55 -7.34 9.05
CA ASN A 32 6.05 -8.55 8.43
C ASN A 32 4.53 -8.45 8.30
N GLU A 33 4.06 -8.04 7.13
CA GLU A 33 2.66 -7.68 6.91
C GLU A 33 1.70 -8.86 6.86
N GLU A 34 2.11 -10.00 6.34
CA GLU A 34 1.22 -11.13 6.09
C GLU A 34 0.51 -11.67 7.35
N PRO A 35 1.21 -11.98 8.46
CA PRO A 35 0.54 -12.41 9.68
C PRO A 35 -0.43 -11.36 10.25
N ILE A 36 -0.09 -10.08 10.09
CA ILE A 36 -0.91 -8.97 10.56
C ILE A 36 -2.21 -8.90 9.74
N LYS A 37 -2.12 -9.00 8.43
CA LYS A 37 -3.28 -9.03 7.54
C LYS A 37 -4.18 -10.21 7.86
N GLU A 38 -3.61 -11.40 8.02
CA GLU A 38 -4.35 -12.61 8.35
C GLU A 38 -5.11 -12.46 9.67
N SER A 39 -4.47 -11.92 10.69
CA SER A 39 -5.06 -11.69 11.99
C SER A 39 -6.22 -10.69 11.91
N LEU A 40 -6.03 -9.59 11.22
CA LEU A 40 -7.06 -8.57 11.05
C LEU A 40 -8.26 -9.10 10.24
N LEU A 41 -8.01 -9.87 9.19
CA LEU A 41 -9.06 -10.49 8.40
C LEU A 41 -9.87 -11.49 9.24
N ALA A 42 -9.20 -12.27 10.09
CA ALA A 42 -9.86 -13.20 10.98
C ALA A 42 -10.79 -12.52 12.00
N GLU A 43 -10.47 -11.27 12.37
CA GLU A 43 -11.27 -10.44 13.24
C GLU A 43 -12.41 -9.71 12.50
N GLY A 44 -12.52 -9.88 11.19
CA GLY A 44 -13.53 -9.23 10.37
C GLY A 44 -13.20 -7.81 9.92
N ALA A 45 -11.92 -7.42 9.95
CA ALA A 45 -11.51 -6.11 9.51
C ALA A 45 -11.76 -5.91 8.01
N THR A 46 -12.20 -4.71 7.64
CA THR A 46 -12.36 -4.32 6.23
C THR A 46 -11.01 -3.97 5.60
N PRO A 47 -10.89 -3.97 4.25
CA PRO A 47 -9.67 -3.51 3.61
C PRO A 47 -9.21 -2.11 4.04
N GLU A 48 -10.14 -1.18 4.27
CA GLU A 48 -9.81 0.16 4.75
C GLU A 48 -9.15 0.13 6.13
N ILE A 49 -9.69 -0.65 7.05
CA ILE A 49 -9.13 -0.81 8.40
C ILE A 49 -7.74 -1.42 8.33
N ILE A 50 -7.54 -2.42 7.48
CA ILE A 50 -6.25 -3.06 7.28
C ILE A 50 -5.22 -2.05 6.77
N SER A 51 -5.58 -1.25 5.77
CA SER A 51 -4.72 -0.21 5.23
C SER A 51 -4.29 0.80 6.29
N LYS A 52 -5.22 1.27 7.11
CA LYS A 52 -4.94 2.20 8.22
C LYS A 52 -3.99 1.60 9.24
N ASN A 53 -4.26 0.37 9.66
CA ASN A 53 -3.43 -0.32 10.67
C ASN A 53 -2.00 -0.53 10.17
N LEU A 54 -1.83 -0.94 8.92
CA LEU A 54 -0.51 -1.17 8.36
C LEU A 54 0.28 0.13 8.21
N ALA A 55 -0.37 1.21 7.77
CA ALA A 55 0.28 2.52 7.67
C ALA A 55 0.77 2.99 9.04
N GLU A 56 -0.07 2.87 10.06
CA GLU A 56 0.28 3.25 11.44
C GLU A 56 1.40 2.38 12.01
N LEU A 57 1.34 1.08 11.82
CA LEU A 57 2.38 0.15 12.27
C LEU A 57 3.74 0.48 11.68
N LYS A 58 3.80 0.74 10.38
CA LYS A 58 5.04 1.10 9.70
C LYS A 58 5.62 2.40 10.25
N ALA A 59 4.78 3.42 10.39
CA ALA A 59 5.21 4.72 10.93
C ALA A 59 5.66 4.59 12.39
N ASN A 60 4.89 3.92 13.22
CA ASN A 60 5.21 3.75 14.64
C ASN A 60 6.50 2.98 14.86
N LYS A 61 6.72 1.91 14.11
CA LYS A 61 7.91 1.08 14.25
C LYS A 61 9.20 1.86 13.99
N VAL A 62 9.22 2.65 12.91
CA VAL A 62 10.39 3.50 12.60
C VAL A 62 10.49 4.65 13.60
N SER A 63 9.36 5.22 13.99
CA SER A 63 9.30 6.32 14.95
C SER A 63 9.91 5.97 16.33
N GLN A 64 9.80 4.70 16.73
CA GLN A 64 10.41 4.23 17.98
C GLN A 64 11.93 4.26 17.95
N LYS A 65 12.53 4.22 16.78
CA LYS A 65 13.99 4.21 16.58
C LYS A 65 14.57 5.59 16.35
N LEU A 66 13.76 6.54 15.88
CA LEU A 66 14.22 7.87 15.48
C LEU A 66 13.53 8.94 16.33
N PHE A 67 14.17 9.28 17.43
CA PHE A 67 13.63 10.23 18.41
C PHE A 67 13.38 11.60 17.80
N ASP A 68 12.24 12.18 18.13
CA ASP A 68 11.84 13.56 17.80
C ASP A 68 11.77 13.90 16.31
N GLN A 69 11.56 12.87 15.46
CA GLN A 69 11.40 13.05 14.01
C GLN A 69 9.98 12.69 13.56
N LEU A 70 9.54 13.30 12.48
CA LEU A 70 8.26 12.97 11.85
C LEU A 70 8.46 11.81 10.89
N ILE A 71 7.71 10.75 11.10
CA ILE A 71 7.79 9.52 10.30
C ILE A 71 6.49 9.34 9.52
N LEU A 72 6.59 9.21 8.21
CA LEU A 72 5.45 8.94 7.33
C LEU A 72 5.41 7.46 6.98
N GLY A 73 4.32 6.81 7.36
CA GLY A 73 3.99 5.46 6.93
C GLY A 73 2.82 5.49 5.96
N ALA A 74 2.78 4.56 5.04
CA ALA A 74 1.71 4.46 4.07
C ALA A 74 1.43 3.01 3.72
N ASP A 75 0.18 2.73 3.36
CA ASP A 75 -0.24 1.45 2.85
C ASP A 75 -1.34 1.64 1.82
N SER A 76 -1.34 0.81 0.78
CA SER A 76 -2.36 0.83 -0.26
C SER A 76 -2.91 -0.57 -0.45
N VAL A 77 -4.23 -0.68 -0.53
CA VAL A 77 -4.92 -1.95 -0.72
C VAL A 77 -5.95 -1.83 -1.82
N ILE A 78 -6.30 -2.95 -2.43
CA ILE A 78 -7.40 -3.04 -3.38
C ILE A 78 -8.57 -3.72 -2.68
N ASP A 79 -9.73 -3.09 -2.76
CA ASP A 79 -10.99 -3.60 -2.23
C ASP A 79 -11.91 -3.94 -3.41
N LEU A 80 -12.19 -5.22 -3.58
CA LEU A 80 -13.16 -5.71 -4.56
C LEU A 80 -14.38 -6.21 -3.80
N ASN A 81 -15.40 -5.36 -3.69
CA ASN A 81 -16.67 -5.69 -3.00
C ASN A 81 -16.46 -6.24 -1.57
N GLY A 82 -15.53 -5.68 -0.82
CA GLY A 82 -15.21 -6.10 0.54
C GLY A 82 -14.07 -7.12 0.63
N GLU A 83 -13.63 -7.69 -0.50
CA GLU A 83 -12.51 -8.61 -0.53
C GLU A 83 -11.19 -7.84 -0.67
N LEU A 84 -10.24 -8.13 0.21
CA LEU A 84 -8.89 -7.60 0.13
C LEU A 84 -8.12 -8.32 -0.98
N ILE A 85 -7.65 -7.57 -1.97
CA ILE A 85 -6.78 -8.09 -3.02
C ILE A 85 -5.34 -7.71 -2.69
N SER A 86 -4.52 -8.69 -2.40
CA SER A 86 -3.11 -8.49 -2.05
C SER A 86 -2.22 -8.46 -3.29
N LYS A 87 -1.04 -7.88 -3.14
CA LYS A 87 -0.05 -7.83 -4.20
C LYS A 87 0.32 -9.25 -4.67
N PRO A 88 0.42 -9.51 -5.98
CA PRO A 88 0.78 -10.83 -6.48
C PRO A 88 2.24 -11.17 -6.18
N GLU A 89 2.51 -12.44 -5.90
CA GLU A 89 3.87 -12.96 -5.67
C GLU A 89 4.56 -13.36 -6.97
N ASN A 90 3.77 -13.67 -8.00
CA ASN A 90 4.29 -14.12 -9.29
C ASN A 90 3.32 -13.72 -10.42
N ARG A 91 3.71 -14.04 -11.66
CA ARG A 91 2.91 -13.67 -12.83
C ARG A 91 1.59 -14.43 -12.93
N ASP A 92 1.54 -15.67 -12.46
CA ASP A 92 0.31 -16.45 -12.45
C ASP A 92 -0.72 -15.84 -11.50
N GLU A 93 -0.29 -15.43 -10.31
CA GLU A 93 -1.16 -14.71 -9.38
C GLU A 93 -1.61 -13.38 -9.94
N ALA A 94 -0.72 -12.64 -10.60
CA ALA A 94 -1.06 -11.38 -11.24
C ALA A 94 -2.14 -11.57 -12.31
N PHE A 95 -2.04 -12.62 -13.11
CA PHE A 95 -3.06 -12.96 -14.10
C PHE A 95 -4.41 -13.28 -13.44
N ASN A 96 -4.41 -14.06 -12.37
CA ASN A 96 -5.62 -14.40 -11.65
C ASN A 96 -6.28 -13.16 -11.04
N ILE A 97 -5.48 -12.23 -10.51
CA ILE A 97 -5.98 -10.95 -9.97
C ILE A 97 -6.62 -10.13 -11.09
N LEU A 98 -5.98 -10.01 -12.24
CA LEU A 98 -6.53 -9.29 -13.38
C LEU A 98 -7.85 -9.90 -13.85
N LYS A 99 -7.96 -11.23 -13.86
CA LYS A 99 -9.21 -11.91 -14.17
C LYS A 99 -10.30 -11.58 -13.14
N LYS A 100 -9.97 -11.54 -11.87
CA LYS A 100 -10.90 -11.17 -10.80
C LYS A 100 -11.43 -9.75 -10.98
N LEU A 101 -10.57 -8.81 -11.33
CA LEU A 101 -10.90 -7.40 -11.49
C LEU A 101 -11.58 -7.11 -12.83
N ASN A 102 -11.43 -8.01 -13.80
CA ASN A 102 -11.86 -7.80 -15.17
C ASN A 102 -13.36 -7.49 -15.28
N GLY A 103 -13.69 -6.40 -15.94
CA GLY A 103 -15.08 -5.95 -16.13
C GLY A 103 -15.79 -5.48 -14.87
N LYS A 104 -15.06 -5.31 -13.76
CA LYS A 104 -15.65 -4.94 -12.48
C LYS A 104 -15.12 -3.61 -11.96
N THR A 105 -15.82 -3.05 -11.00
CA THR A 105 -15.37 -1.87 -10.26
C THR A 105 -14.72 -2.31 -8.96
N HIS A 106 -13.52 -1.79 -8.73
CA HIS A 106 -12.81 -1.98 -7.45
C HIS A 106 -12.39 -0.63 -6.89
N ARG A 107 -11.99 -0.60 -5.62
CA ARG A 107 -11.49 0.61 -4.99
C ARG A 107 -10.02 0.44 -4.64
N LEU A 108 -9.25 1.47 -4.92
CA LEU A 108 -7.89 1.61 -4.40
C LEU A 108 -7.98 2.47 -3.15
N ILE A 109 -7.57 1.91 -2.02
CA ILE A 109 -7.60 2.60 -0.73
C ILE A 109 -6.16 2.84 -0.31
N SER A 110 -5.80 4.09 -0.11
CA SER A 110 -4.46 4.48 0.36
C SER A 110 -4.58 5.19 1.69
N SER A 111 -3.83 4.73 2.67
CA SER A 111 -3.77 5.32 4.00
C SER A 111 -2.37 5.82 4.27
N VAL A 112 -2.29 7.00 4.87
CA VAL A 112 -1.03 7.59 5.31
C VAL A 112 -1.15 7.95 6.79
N CYS A 113 -0.02 7.88 7.48
CA CYS A 113 0.05 8.15 8.90
C CYS A 113 1.39 8.85 9.20
N ILE A 114 1.34 9.88 10.03
CA ILE A 114 2.55 10.49 10.54
C ILE A 114 2.64 10.17 12.02
N SER A 115 3.79 9.65 12.44
CA SER A 115 4.08 9.30 13.83
C SER A 115 5.29 10.08 14.32
N LYS A 116 5.32 10.32 15.64
CA LYS A 116 6.45 10.94 16.32
C LYS A 116 6.60 10.30 17.69
N ASN A 117 7.82 9.90 18.03
CA ASN A 117 8.12 9.27 19.32
C ASN A 117 7.23 8.05 19.63
N GLY A 118 6.99 7.21 18.63
CA GLY A 118 6.26 5.97 18.78
C GLY A 118 4.74 6.08 18.70
N SER A 119 4.19 7.27 18.51
CA SER A 119 2.74 7.50 18.48
C SER A 119 2.30 8.26 17.24
N MET A 120 1.13 7.89 16.73
CA MET A 120 0.52 8.58 15.60
C MET A 120 0.06 9.99 16.01
N VAL A 121 0.42 10.99 15.20
CA VAL A 121 0.00 12.38 15.39
C VAL A 121 -0.95 12.87 14.29
N TRP A 122 -1.01 12.17 13.15
CA TRP A 122 -1.88 12.54 12.04
C TRP A 122 -2.10 11.34 11.13
N HIS A 123 -3.29 11.25 10.53
CA HIS A 123 -3.59 10.22 9.53
C HIS A 123 -4.58 10.74 8.49
N TYR A 124 -4.56 10.12 7.32
CA TYR A 124 -5.51 10.40 6.25
C TYR A 124 -5.69 9.15 5.40
N THR A 125 -6.92 8.92 4.95
CA THR A 125 -7.25 7.83 4.05
C THR A 125 -8.01 8.38 2.86
N ASP A 126 -7.62 7.98 1.65
CA ASP A 126 -8.30 8.34 0.42
C ASP A 126 -8.66 7.09 -0.38
N LYS A 127 -9.70 7.20 -1.18
CA LYS A 127 -10.25 6.09 -1.96
C LYS A 127 -10.50 6.54 -3.39
N ALA A 128 -10.15 5.68 -4.34
CA ALA A 128 -10.46 5.89 -5.75
C ALA A 128 -11.21 4.66 -6.27
N SER A 129 -12.31 4.89 -6.98
CA SER A 129 -13.05 3.81 -7.65
C SER A 129 -12.58 3.71 -9.09
N LEU A 130 -12.23 2.50 -9.49
CA LEU A 130 -11.71 2.18 -10.80
C LEU A 130 -12.57 1.09 -11.43
N THR A 131 -13.09 1.35 -12.63
CA THR A 131 -13.84 0.35 -13.38
C THR A 131 -12.97 -0.16 -14.50
N MET A 132 -12.67 -1.44 -14.48
CA MET A 132 -11.87 -2.09 -15.51
C MET A 132 -12.75 -2.49 -16.67
N LYS A 133 -12.32 -2.16 -17.90
CA LYS A 133 -12.98 -2.66 -19.10
C LYS A 133 -12.86 -4.17 -19.15
N GLU A 134 -13.81 -4.81 -19.84
CA GLU A 134 -13.75 -6.25 -20.03
C GLU A 134 -12.77 -6.59 -21.15
N PHE A 135 -11.79 -7.43 -20.84
CA PHE A 135 -10.75 -7.89 -21.76
C PHE A 135 -10.77 -9.41 -21.87
N SER A 136 -10.34 -9.92 -23.03
CA SER A 136 -10.14 -11.37 -23.19
C SER A 136 -8.89 -11.83 -22.41
N ASP A 137 -8.82 -13.15 -22.15
CA ASP A 137 -7.63 -13.72 -21.50
C ASP A 137 -6.35 -13.44 -22.31
N LYS A 138 -6.45 -13.44 -23.63
CA LYS A 138 -5.35 -13.12 -24.52
C LYS A 138 -4.83 -11.69 -24.27
N ASP A 139 -5.75 -10.73 -24.18
CA ASP A 139 -5.39 -9.32 -23.92
C ASP A 139 -4.71 -9.15 -22.56
N LEU A 140 -5.23 -9.84 -21.55
CA LEU A 140 -4.64 -9.80 -20.20
C LEU A 140 -3.23 -10.39 -20.19
N LYS A 141 -3.01 -11.48 -20.92
CA LYS A 141 -1.68 -12.08 -21.04
C LYS A 141 -0.70 -11.20 -21.79
N GLU A 142 -1.14 -10.52 -22.85
CA GLU A 142 -0.33 -9.57 -23.60
C GLU A 142 0.09 -8.40 -22.71
N TYR A 143 -0.84 -7.88 -21.92
CA TYR A 143 -0.56 -6.80 -20.97
C TYR A 143 0.52 -7.22 -19.98
N LEU A 144 0.38 -8.39 -19.35
CA LEU A 144 1.36 -8.90 -18.39
C LEU A 144 2.73 -9.13 -19.01
N SER A 145 2.79 -9.52 -20.29
CA SER A 145 4.06 -9.75 -20.98
C SER A 145 4.89 -8.49 -21.14
N LYS A 146 4.25 -7.31 -21.06
CA LYS A 146 4.88 -6.00 -21.20
C LYS A 146 5.28 -5.37 -19.86
N ILE A 147 4.88 -5.99 -18.75
CA ILE A 147 5.15 -5.49 -17.41
C ILE A 147 6.40 -6.17 -16.86
N THR A 148 7.30 -5.40 -16.25
CA THR A 148 8.46 -5.95 -15.54
C THR A 148 8.05 -6.58 -14.21
N ASP A 149 8.88 -7.48 -13.69
CA ASP A 149 8.62 -8.12 -12.40
C ASP A 149 8.53 -7.09 -11.25
N GLU A 150 9.23 -5.98 -11.34
CA GLU A 150 9.17 -4.90 -10.36
C GLU A 150 7.80 -4.22 -10.29
N ALA A 151 7.03 -4.23 -11.38
CA ALA A 151 5.74 -3.58 -11.47
C ALA A 151 4.56 -4.47 -11.03
N LEU A 152 4.81 -5.72 -10.70
CA LEU A 152 3.78 -6.68 -10.25
C LEU A 152 3.24 -6.37 -8.83
#